data_0754814eb71cdbce8e91cf0d6b1f164e
#
_entry.id   0754814eb71cdbce8e91cf0d6b1f164e
#
_cell.length_a   1.000
_cell.length_b   1.000
_cell.length_c   1.000
_cell.angle_alpha   90.00
_cell.angle_beta   90.00
_cell.angle_gamma   90.00
#
_symmetry.space_group_name_H-M   'P 1'
#
loop_
_entity.id
_entity.type
_entity.pdbx_description
1 polymer ?
#
loop_
_entity_poly.entity_id
_entity_poly.type
_entity_poly.pdbx_seq_one_letter_code
_entity_poly.pdbx_strand_id
1 'polypeptide(L)'
;MKAIKLIVFGLVAVLMSSCYSHRVIGYLQEPTKQNKLPQYDSVAYEPYRIRVNDEIIYRLITRDETMSKMLGANTMNVGTQYANSYRVYSDGTIDLPFLKPLKVQGLTETEAQDSLRAAFREIIPDADVKLALYNKYFSVIGDAHSSQYYIYKEKMNIFQALAMTGDVMNSGDRRHIRIIRPKDNAQEPEVLEFDIRTNSIIDSKYYYIYPNDVIYVARTKNSFYTVQNYAAFTGLVTSSVALLTTVLNYVAYIYK
;
A
#
# COMPACT_ATOMS: atom_id res chain seq x y z
N MET A 1 -9.65 -56.02 -11.65
CA MET A 1 -8.88 -55.05 -12.45
C MET A 1 -9.72 -53.91 -13.04
N LYS A 2 -10.92 -54.15 -13.66
CA LYS A 2 -11.76 -53.07 -14.22
C LYS A 2 -12.27 -52.07 -13.15
N ALA A 3 -12.71 -52.56 -11.99
CA ALA A 3 -13.20 -51.70 -10.89
C ALA A 3 -12.12 -50.74 -10.33
N ILE A 4 -10.88 -51.23 -10.21
CA ILE A 4 -9.75 -50.40 -9.72
C ILE A 4 -9.43 -49.30 -10.72
N LYS A 5 -9.46 -49.56 -12.02
CA LYS A 5 -9.26 -48.50 -13.06
C LYS A 5 -10.34 -47.46 -13.03
N LEU A 6 -11.60 -47.83 -12.75
CA LEU A 6 -12.71 -46.89 -12.64
C LEU A 6 -12.62 -46.02 -11.40
N ILE A 7 -12.18 -46.56 -10.27
CA ILE A 7 -11.94 -45.83 -9.02
C ILE A 7 -10.79 -44.83 -9.21
N VAL A 8 -9.68 -45.25 -9.82
CA VAL A 8 -8.53 -44.38 -10.10
C VAL A 8 -8.93 -43.24 -11.07
N PHE A 9 -9.70 -43.55 -12.11
CA PHE A 9 -10.18 -42.51 -13.04
C PHE A 9 -11.14 -41.55 -12.37
N GLY A 10 -12.04 -42.02 -11.51
CA GLY A 10 -12.93 -41.14 -10.72
C GLY A 10 -12.15 -40.23 -9.76
N LEU A 11 -11.11 -40.77 -9.08
CA LEU A 11 -10.26 -39.99 -8.19
C LEU A 11 -9.49 -38.89 -8.94
N VAL A 12 -8.94 -39.21 -10.10
CA VAL A 12 -8.25 -38.25 -10.98
C VAL A 12 -9.21 -37.19 -11.49
N ALA A 13 -10.43 -37.55 -11.87
CA ALA A 13 -11.45 -36.59 -12.31
C ALA A 13 -11.84 -35.57 -11.20
N VAL A 14 -11.94 -36.03 -9.95
CA VAL A 14 -12.22 -35.18 -8.79
C VAL A 14 -11.03 -34.24 -8.49
N LEU A 15 -9.80 -34.70 -8.65
CA LEU A 15 -8.60 -33.86 -8.46
C LEU A 15 -8.45 -32.80 -9.54
N MET A 16 -8.98 -33.01 -10.75
CA MET A 16 -8.91 -32.04 -11.85
C MET A 16 -9.98 -30.93 -11.76
N SER A 17 -10.96 -31.02 -10.85
CA SER A 17 -12.04 -30.05 -10.71
C SER A 17 -11.68 -28.80 -9.89
N SER A 18 -10.46 -28.69 -9.35
CA SER A 18 -10.00 -27.56 -8.55
C SER A 18 -9.50 -26.42 -9.45
N CYS A 19 -10.40 -25.78 -10.19
CA CYS A 19 -10.07 -24.56 -10.91
C CYS A 19 -10.15 -23.35 -9.98
N TYR A 20 -9.04 -22.62 -9.80
CA TYR A 20 -9.00 -21.32 -9.12
C TYR A 20 -9.76 -20.31 -9.97
N SER A 21 -10.88 -19.81 -9.47
CA SER A 21 -11.74 -18.92 -10.24
C SER A 21 -11.16 -17.50 -10.32
N HIS A 22 -11.08 -16.93 -11.52
CA HIS A 22 -10.76 -15.53 -11.79
C HIS A 22 -11.56 -14.54 -10.90
N ARG A 23 -12.76 -14.91 -10.48
CA ARG A 23 -13.63 -14.11 -9.57
C ARG A 23 -13.00 -13.85 -8.20
N VAL A 24 -12.03 -14.65 -7.78
CA VAL A 24 -11.37 -14.50 -6.47
C VAL A 24 -10.23 -13.51 -6.52
N ILE A 25 -9.53 -13.39 -7.65
CA ILE A 25 -8.31 -12.60 -7.80
C ILE A 25 -8.45 -11.35 -8.68
N GLY A 26 -9.49 -11.27 -9.49
CA GLY A 26 -9.67 -10.14 -10.42
C GLY A 26 -10.00 -8.84 -9.70
N TYR A 27 -9.47 -7.74 -10.20
CA TYR A 27 -9.77 -6.37 -9.75
C TYR A 27 -10.93 -5.77 -10.55
N LEU A 28 -11.51 -4.70 -10.02
CA LEU A 28 -12.49 -3.84 -10.71
C LEU A 28 -13.65 -4.60 -11.35
N GLN A 29 -14.13 -5.63 -10.66
CA GLN A 29 -15.25 -6.43 -11.11
C GLN A 29 -16.58 -5.72 -10.85
N GLU A 30 -17.52 -5.88 -11.77
CA GLU A 30 -18.88 -5.45 -11.54
C GLU A 30 -19.64 -6.49 -10.70
N PRO A 31 -20.52 -6.04 -9.79
CA PRO A 31 -21.38 -6.95 -9.05
C PRO A 31 -22.34 -7.64 -10.00
N THR A 32 -22.43 -8.95 -9.85
CA THR A 32 -23.38 -9.79 -10.61
C THR A 32 -24.24 -10.60 -9.65
N LYS A 33 -25.32 -11.22 -10.15
CA LYS A 33 -26.17 -12.11 -9.33
C LYS A 33 -25.34 -13.24 -8.65
N GLN A 34 -24.25 -13.65 -9.27
CA GLN A 34 -23.38 -14.73 -8.79
C GLN A 34 -22.19 -14.23 -7.94
N ASN A 35 -21.81 -12.95 -8.07
CA ASN A 35 -20.71 -12.34 -7.37
C ASN A 35 -21.19 -11.08 -6.66
N LYS A 36 -21.63 -11.24 -5.41
CA LYS A 36 -22.08 -10.13 -4.56
C LYS A 36 -20.86 -9.38 -4.03
N LEU A 37 -20.44 -8.34 -4.75
CA LEU A 37 -19.38 -7.43 -4.32
C LEU A 37 -19.97 -6.27 -3.52
N PRO A 38 -19.24 -5.74 -2.52
CA PRO A 38 -19.67 -4.54 -1.80
C PRO A 38 -19.75 -3.34 -2.76
N GLN A 39 -20.65 -2.42 -2.45
CA GLN A 39 -20.77 -1.13 -3.11
C GLN A 39 -20.27 -0.06 -2.14
N TYR A 40 -19.44 0.85 -2.64
CA TYR A 40 -18.89 1.97 -1.87
C TYR A 40 -19.39 3.29 -2.48
N ASP A 41 -19.68 4.24 -1.60
CA ASP A 41 -20.07 5.58 -2.02
C ASP A 41 -18.86 6.36 -2.54
N SER A 42 -19.09 7.18 -3.55
CA SER A 42 -18.11 8.13 -4.05
C SER A 42 -17.90 9.26 -3.04
N VAL A 43 -16.65 9.56 -2.76
CA VAL A 43 -16.23 10.62 -1.83
C VAL A 43 -15.25 11.52 -2.57
N ALA A 44 -15.47 12.84 -2.48
CA ALA A 44 -14.55 13.81 -3.06
C ALA A 44 -13.14 13.66 -2.45
N TYR A 45 -12.12 13.79 -3.29
CA TYR A 45 -10.74 13.82 -2.82
C TYR A 45 -10.51 15.02 -1.92
N GLU A 46 -9.95 14.78 -0.74
CA GLU A 46 -9.48 15.82 0.17
C GLU A 46 -7.95 15.88 0.13
N PRO A 47 -7.35 17.06 -0.10
CA PRO A 47 -5.90 17.19 -0.08
C PRO A 47 -5.35 16.89 1.32
N TYR A 48 -4.16 16.29 1.37
CA TYR A 48 -3.49 16.03 2.63
C TYR A 48 -3.22 17.34 3.38
N ARG A 49 -3.47 17.34 4.67
CA ARG A 49 -3.16 18.46 5.57
C ARG A 49 -2.00 18.07 6.48
N ILE A 50 -1.05 18.99 6.61
CA ILE A 50 0.16 18.82 7.40
C ILE A 50 -0.20 18.54 8.86
N ARG A 51 0.48 17.56 9.44
CA ARG A 51 0.27 17.06 10.80
C ARG A 51 1.51 17.25 11.67
N VAL A 52 1.31 17.12 12.98
CA VAL A 52 2.41 17.01 13.94
C VAL A 52 3.30 15.82 13.58
N ASN A 53 4.61 15.97 13.71
CA ASN A 53 5.67 15.05 13.29
C ASN A 53 5.87 14.89 11.77
N ASP A 54 5.12 15.59 10.94
CA ASP A 54 5.50 15.69 9.53
C ASP A 54 6.82 16.44 9.38
N GLU A 55 7.54 16.11 8.33
CA GLU A 55 8.81 16.74 7.99
C GLU A 55 8.66 17.53 6.69
N ILE A 56 9.08 18.78 6.74
CA ILE A 56 8.97 19.74 5.63
C ILE A 56 10.36 20.05 5.12
N ILE A 57 10.51 20.06 3.81
CA ILE A 57 11.65 20.64 3.12
C ILE A 57 11.18 21.85 2.34
N TYR A 58 12.02 22.89 2.27
CA TYR A 58 11.75 24.04 1.42
C TYR A 58 12.98 24.46 0.64
N ARG A 59 12.74 25.16 -0.46
CA ARG A 59 13.77 25.81 -1.27
C ARG A 59 13.41 27.27 -1.42
N LEU A 60 14.30 28.15 -0.93
CA LEU A 60 14.19 29.59 -1.12
C LEU A 60 14.81 29.98 -2.48
N ILE A 61 14.11 30.82 -3.21
CA ILE A 61 14.52 31.35 -4.51
C ILE A 61 14.50 32.89 -4.39
N THR A 62 15.64 33.52 -4.58
CA THR A 62 15.80 34.98 -4.59
C THR A 62 16.88 35.40 -5.59
N ARG A 63 16.89 36.67 -6.01
CA ARG A 63 17.92 37.23 -6.90
C ARG A 63 19.21 37.56 -6.16
N ASP A 64 19.16 37.73 -4.84
CA ASP A 64 20.33 37.96 -4.00
C ASP A 64 21.09 36.63 -3.80
N GLU A 65 22.26 36.47 -4.44
CA GLU A 65 23.08 35.29 -4.32
C GLU A 65 23.58 35.02 -2.90
N THR A 66 23.85 36.07 -2.13
CA THR A 66 24.35 35.97 -0.76
C THR A 66 23.26 35.39 0.14
N MET A 67 22.06 35.96 0.05
CA MET A 67 20.90 35.46 0.79
C MET A 67 20.49 34.04 0.32
N SER A 68 20.56 33.78 -0.98
CA SER A 68 20.30 32.44 -1.51
C SER A 68 21.27 31.39 -0.97
N LYS A 69 22.54 31.73 -0.81
CA LYS A 69 23.56 30.84 -0.23
C LYS A 69 23.41 30.67 1.29
N MET A 70 23.08 31.75 2.00
CA MET A 70 22.95 31.70 3.45
C MET A 70 21.65 31.03 3.93
N LEU A 71 20.54 31.28 3.25
CA LEU A 71 19.21 30.80 3.65
C LEU A 71 18.72 29.63 2.79
N GLY A 72 19.21 29.54 1.58
CA GLY A 72 18.92 28.44 0.64
C GLY A 72 19.79 27.19 0.88
N ALA A 73 20.41 27.06 2.05
CA ALA A 73 21.34 25.99 2.41
C ALA A 73 20.74 24.56 2.39
N ASN A 74 19.52 24.42 1.95
CA ASN A 74 18.91 23.14 1.59
C ASN A 74 19.19 22.77 0.11
N THR A 75 20.29 23.29 -0.45
CA THR A 75 20.81 22.70 -1.66
C THR A 75 21.14 21.25 -1.36
N MET A 76 20.48 20.35 -2.07
CA MET A 76 20.95 18.97 -2.21
C MET A 76 22.43 19.03 -2.56
N ASN A 77 23.31 18.94 -1.59
CA ASN A 77 24.69 18.60 -1.84
C ASN A 77 24.66 17.18 -2.37
N VAL A 78 24.94 17.03 -3.65
CA VAL A 78 25.22 15.76 -4.30
C VAL A 78 26.38 15.12 -3.52
N GLY A 79 26.07 14.32 -2.52
CA GLY A 79 27.07 13.68 -1.67
C GLY A 79 26.70 13.53 -0.19
N THR A 80 25.81 14.33 0.35
CA THR A 80 25.26 14.13 1.70
C THR A 80 23.78 13.78 1.60
N GLN A 81 23.46 12.58 2.01
CA GLN A 81 22.16 11.93 1.93
C GLN A 81 21.11 12.51 2.90
N TYR A 82 21.37 13.68 3.48
CA TYR A 82 20.50 14.33 4.46
C TYR A 82 20.07 15.71 3.94
N ALA A 83 18.87 15.77 3.35
CA ALA A 83 18.17 17.03 3.23
C ALA A 83 17.86 17.51 4.66
N ASN A 84 18.15 18.77 4.98
CA ASN A 84 17.71 19.33 6.25
C ASN A 84 16.19 19.48 6.21
N SER A 85 15.49 18.53 6.79
CA SER A 85 14.04 18.60 6.98
C SER A 85 13.71 19.33 8.29
N TYR A 86 12.58 19.99 8.33
CA TYR A 86 12.07 20.68 9.51
C TYR A 86 10.82 19.94 10.00
N ARG A 87 10.88 19.48 11.24
CA ARG A 87 9.77 18.76 11.84
C ARG A 87 8.68 19.72 12.31
N VAL A 88 7.44 19.35 12.11
CA VAL A 88 6.29 20.00 12.70
C VAL A 88 6.20 19.59 14.17
N TYR A 89 6.32 20.55 15.08
CA TYR A 89 6.29 20.31 16.51
C TYR A 89 4.87 20.05 17.03
N SER A 90 4.78 19.68 18.31
CA SER A 90 3.50 19.34 18.97
C SER A 90 2.51 20.50 19.04
N ASP A 91 2.99 21.74 19.01
CA ASP A 91 2.18 22.94 18.92
C ASP A 91 1.73 23.24 17.48
N GLY A 92 2.18 22.44 16.51
CA GLY A 92 1.88 22.55 15.09
C GLY A 92 2.68 23.59 14.35
N THR A 93 3.77 24.08 14.94
CA THR A 93 4.68 25.03 14.30
C THR A 93 5.90 24.33 13.72
N ILE A 94 6.58 25.03 12.80
CA ILE A 94 7.94 24.73 12.37
C ILE A 94 8.86 25.86 12.81
N ASP A 95 10.09 25.53 13.17
CA ASP A 95 11.12 26.49 13.52
C ASP A 95 12.15 26.56 12.39
N LEU A 96 12.24 27.71 11.76
CA LEU A 96 13.09 27.95 10.61
C LEU A 96 14.11 29.04 10.93
N PRO A 97 15.36 28.90 10.45
CA PRO A 97 16.36 29.94 10.65
C PRO A 97 15.87 31.31 10.19
N PHE A 98 16.08 32.32 11.02
CA PHE A 98 15.76 33.76 10.77
C PHE A 98 14.27 34.08 10.69
N LEU A 99 13.36 33.13 10.84
CA LEU A 99 11.93 33.37 10.93
C LEU A 99 11.40 33.11 12.34
N LYS A 100 10.29 33.73 12.67
CA LYS A 100 9.52 33.33 13.86
C LYS A 100 8.88 31.95 13.60
N PRO A 101 8.63 31.15 14.67
CA PRO A 101 7.92 29.89 14.53
C PRO A 101 6.64 30.06 13.72
N LEU A 102 6.48 29.27 12.65
CA LEU A 102 5.38 29.38 11.70
C LEU A 102 4.39 28.25 11.91
N LYS A 103 3.12 28.56 12.10
CA LYS A 103 2.04 27.59 12.23
C LYS A 103 1.74 26.97 10.86
N VAL A 104 1.92 25.65 10.74
CA VAL A 104 1.69 24.91 9.48
C VAL A 104 0.73 23.74 9.63
N GLN A 105 0.48 23.27 10.86
CA GLN A 105 -0.49 22.21 11.11
C GLN A 105 -1.88 22.54 10.56
N GLY A 106 -2.49 21.60 9.85
CA GLY A 106 -3.81 21.76 9.25
C GLY A 106 -3.81 22.46 7.88
N LEU A 107 -2.68 23.02 7.45
CA LEU A 107 -2.53 23.57 6.11
C LEU A 107 -2.23 22.49 5.09
N THR A 108 -2.64 22.69 3.85
CA THR A 108 -2.14 21.94 2.70
C THR A 108 -0.71 22.37 2.35
N GLU A 109 0.00 21.60 1.53
CA GLU A 109 1.34 22.00 1.06
C GLU A 109 1.35 23.38 0.39
N THR A 110 0.32 23.67 -0.40
CA THR A 110 0.19 24.96 -1.09
C THR A 110 -0.06 26.09 -0.10
N GLU A 111 -0.96 25.93 0.85
CA GLU A 111 -1.25 26.92 1.88
C GLU A 111 -0.02 27.19 2.78
N ALA A 112 0.71 26.12 3.15
CA ALA A 112 1.94 26.25 3.92
C ALA A 112 3.06 26.94 3.11
N GLN A 113 3.17 26.63 1.82
CA GLN A 113 4.11 27.31 0.92
C GLN A 113 3.83 28.79 0.83
N ASP A 114 2.55 29.19 0.71
CA ASP A 114 2.17 30.60 0.63
C ASP A 114 2.43 31.34 1.96
N SER A 115 2.15 30.69 3.09
CA SER A 115 2.45 31.22 4.42
C SER A 115 3.96 31.42 4.62
N LEU A 116 4.76 30.44 4.20
CA LEU A 116 6.21 30.51 4.30
C LEU A 116 6.79 31.58 3.35
N ARG A 117 6.25 31.70 2.15
CA ARG A 117 6.61 32.75 1.20
C ARG A 117 6.33 34.13 1.77
N ALA A 118 5.17 34.35 2.42
CA ALA A 118 4.82 35.60 3.05
C ALA A 118 5.81 35.95 4.17
N ALA A 119 6.16 34.99 5.02
CA ALA A 119 7.12 35.19 6.10
C ALA A 119 8.54 35.56 5.59
N PHE A 120 9.02 34.92 4.53
CA PHE A 120 10.31 35.28 3.94
C PHE A 120 10.29 36.67 3.27
N ARG A 121 9.19 37.09 2.67
CA ARG A 121 9.06 38.38 2.02
C ARG A 121 9.14 39.55 2.99
N GLU A 122 8.93 39.35 4.28
CA GLU A 122 9.18 40.36 5.30
C GLU A 122 10.69 40.72 5.41
N ILE A 123 11.58 39.77 5.07
CA ILE A 123 13.03 39.91 5.15
C ILE A 123 13.63 40.11 3.75
N ILE A 124 13.13 39.42 2.76
CA ILE A 124 13.62 39.37 1.38
C ILE A 124 12.44 39.66 0.44
N PRO A 125 12.28 40.90 -0.05
CA PRO A 125 11.07 41.29 -0.79
C PRO A 125 10.78 40.50 -2.07
N ASP A 126 11.82 39.94 -2.71
CA ASP A 126 11.72 39.14 -3.94
C ASP A 126 11.71 37.63 -3.68
N ALA A 127 11.56 37.21 -2.41
CA ALA A 127 11.55 35.79 -2.04
C ALA A 127 10.42 35.05 -2.70
N ASP A 128 10.76 33.93 -3.32
CA ASP A 128 9.82 32.84 -3.68
C ASP A 128 10.24 31.55 -2.97
N VAL A 129 9.26 30.70 -2.64
CA VAL A 129 9.49 29.48 -1.87
C VAL A 129 8.80 28.32 -2.56
N LYS A 130 9.52 27.21 -2.66
CA LYS A 130 8.94 25.89 -2.96
C LYS A 130 9.00 25.07 -1.70
N LEU A 131 7.88 24.45 -1.34
CA LEU A 131 7.73 23.61 -0.15
C LEU A 131 7.24 22.23 -0.56
N ALA A 132 7.74 21.20 0.11
CA ALA A 132 7.25 19.84 -0.02
C ALA A 132 7.35 19.10 1.31
N LEU A 133 6.50 18.11 1.51
CA LEU A 133 6.67 17.15 2.60
C LEU A 133 7.82 16.18 2.26
N TYR A 134 8.73 15.99 3.21
CA TYR A 134 9.86 15.07 3.07
C TYR A 134 9.45 13.63 3.36
N ASN A 135 8.57 13.43 4.34
CA ASN A 135 8.12 12.11 4.80
C ASN A 135 6.85 11.60 4.07
N LYS A 136 6.75 11.86 2.78
CA LYS A 136 5.66 11.33 1.92
C LYS A 136 5.82 9.84 1.63
N TYR A 137 5.72 9.02 2.66
CA TYR A 137 5.79 7.56 2.52
C TYR A 137 4.50 6.90 2.96
N PHE A 138 4.20 5.75 2.39
CA PHE A 138 3.25 4.78 2.91
C PHE A 138 3.99 3.46 3.12
N SER A 139 3.46 2.62 3.99
CA SER A 139 4.03 1.30 4.28
C SER A 139 3.09 0.20 3.81
N VAL A 140 3.64 -0.90 3.32
CA VAL A 140 2.86 -2.10 3.01
C VAL A 140 3.38 -3.25 3.84
N ILE A 141 2.48 -4.02 4.43
CA ILE A 141 2.80 -5.20 5.25
C ILE A 141 1.84 -6.35 4.93
N GLY A 142 2.28 -7.56 5.21
CA GLY A 142 1.48 -8.78 5.03
C GLY A 142 1.81 -9.52 3.74
N ASP A 143 0.78 -9.98 3.03
CA ASP A 143 0.92 -10.85 1.87
C ASP A 143 1.11 -10.07 0.55
N ALA A 144 2.06 -9.14 0.60
CA ALA A 144 2.61 -8.32 -0.48
C ALA A 144 4.10 -8.09 -0.18
N HIS A 145 4.87 -7.45 -1.08
CA HIS A 145 6.24 -7.06 -0.74
C HIS A 145 6.23 -5.97 0.33
N SER A 146 6.52 -6.40 1.56
CA SER A 146 6.51 -5.52 2.73
C SER A 146 7.70 -4.58 2.67
N SER A 147 7.43 -3.28 2.57
CA SER A 147 8.41 -2.20 2.57
C SER A 147 7.72 -0.86 2.78
N GLN A 148 8.53 0.18 2.83
CA GLN A 148 8.09 1.57 2.79
C GLN A 148 8.31 2.12 1.38
N TYR A 149 7.30 2.84 0.85
CA TYR A 149 7.28 3.35 -0.52
C TYR A 149 6.97 4.84 -0.53
N TYR A 150 7.60 5.56 -1.45
CA TYR A 150 7.41 7.00 -1.60
C TYR A 150 6.13 7.33 -2.40
N ILE A 151 5.36 8.31 -1.94
CA ILE A 151 4.21 8.86 -2.66
C ILE A 151 4.74 9.87 -3.68
N TYR A 152 4.87 9.46 -4.93
CA TYR A 152 5.51 10.23 -5.99
C TYR A 152 4.62 11.29 -6.65
N LYS A 153 3.32 11.28 -6.34
CA LYS A 153 2.37 12.25 -6.87
C LYS A 153 1.21 12.49 -5.90
N GLU A 154 0.62 13.66 -6.00
CA GLU A 154 -0.68 13.93 -5.40
C GLU A 154 -1.76 13.01 -6.01
N LYS A 155 -2.79 12.68 -5.25
CA LYS A 155 -3.86 11.73 -5.68
C LYS A 155 -3.33 10.36 -6.13
N MET A 156 -2.30 9.86 -5.47
CA MET A 156 -1.88 8.48 -5.67
C MET A 156 -2.96 7.53 -5.17
N ASN A 157 -3.35 6.56 -5.99
CA ASN A 157 -4.42 5.63 -5.64
C ASN A 157 -3.88 4.27 -5.15
N ILE A 158 -4.76 3.47 -4.55
CA ILE A 158 -4.43 2.16 -3.97
C ILE A 158 -3.85 1.18 -5.01
N PHE A 159 -4.31 1.21 -6.26
CA PHE A 159 -3.78 0.33 -7.30
C PHE A 159 -2.34 0.70 -7.68
N GLN A 160 -2.02 2.00 -7.70
CA GLN A 160 -0.65 2.47 -7.91
C GLN A 160 0.26 2.11 -6.73
N ALA A 161 -0.26 2.20 -5.50
CA ALA A 161 0.47 1.77 -4.32
C ALA A 161 0.79 0.28 -4.38
N LEU A 162 -0.19 -0.56 -4.70
CA LEU A 162 0.02 -2.00 -4.84
C LEU A 162 0.92 -2.36 -6.03
N ALA A 163 0.83 -1.63 -7.15
CA ALA A 163 1.74 -1.84 -8.28
C ALA A 163 3.22 -1.61 -7.90
N MET A 164 3.52 -0.66 -7.01
CA MET A 164 4.88 -0.44 -6.49
C MET A 164 5.39 -1.62 -5.66
N THR A 165 4.49 -2.40 -5.04
CA THR A 165 4.85 -3.59 -4.26
C THR A 165 4.93 -4.86 -5.10
N GLY A 166 4.69 -4.80 -6.41
CA GLY A 166 4.57 -5.99 -7.25
C GLY A 166 3.25 -6.75 -7.10
N ASP A 167 2.21 -6.03 -6.64
CA ASP A 167 0.85 -6.53 -6.43
C ASP A 167 0.66 -7.38 -5.14
N VAL A 168 -0.59 -7.70 -4.84
CA VAL A 168 -0.99 -8.65 -3.80
C VAL A 168 -0.61 -10.06 -4.24
N MET A 169 0.12 -10.79 -3.39
CA MET A 169 0.51 -12.17 -3.68
C MET A 169 -0.73 -13.06 -3.94
N ASN A 170 -0.54 -14.19 -4.62
CA ASN A 170 -1.63 -15.13 -4.90
C ASN A 170 -2.29 -15.68 -3.63
N SER A 171 -1.54 -15.72 -2.53
CA SER A 171 -2.02 -16.10 -1.20
C SER A 171 -2.72 -14.98 -0.43
N GLY A 172 -2.66 -13.74 -0.94
CA GLY A 172 -3.25 -12.58 -0.28
C GLY A 172 -4.77 -12.48 -0.45
N ASP A 173 -5.44 -12.03 0.59
CA ASP A 173 -6.89 -11.86 0.58
C ASP A 173 -7.29 -10.46 0.09
N ARG A 174 -7.66 -10.37 -1.17
CA ARG A 174 -8.12 -9.14 -1.84
C ARG A 174 -9.47 -8.64 -1.34
N ARG A 175 -10.19 -9.43 -0.54
CA ARG A 175 -11.49 -9.05 0.03
C ARG A 175 -11.33 -8.23 1.32
N HIS A 176 -10.19 -8.37 1.99
CA HIS A 176 -9.94 -7.78 3.31
C HIS A 176 -8.61 -7.01 3.31
N ILE A 177 -8.51 -6.01 2.41
CA ILE A 177 -7.41 -5.05 2.47
C ILE A 177 -7.73 -4.03 3.56
N ARG A 178 -6.74 -3.66 4.36
CA ARG A 178 -6.90 -2.63 5.40
C ARG A 178 -5.92 -1.50 5.17
N ILE A 179 -6.41 -0.27 5.29
CA ILE A 179 -5.57 0.92 5.42
C ILE A 179 -5.68 1.37 6.87
N ILE A 180 -4.57 1.43 7.57
CA ILE A 180 -4.45 2.02 8.89
C ILE A 180 -3.97 3.45 8.67
N ARG A 181 -4.84 4.42 8.88
CA ARG A 181 -4.60 5.83 8.62
C ARG A 181 -4.45 6.58 9.94
N PRO A 182 -3.29 7.18 10.21
CA PRO A 182 -3.13 8.02 11.40
C PRO A 182 -4.15 9.15 11.41
N LYS A 183 -4.61 9.54 12.59
CA LYS A 183 -5.43 10.75 12.82
C LYS A 183 -4.63 11.78 13.61
N ASP A 184 -5.08 13.03 13.54
CA ASP A 184 -4.45 14.10 14.29
C ASP A 184 -4.73 13.97 15.79
N ASN A 185 -3.85 14.59 16.62
CA ASN A 185 -4.04 14.80 18.06
C ASN A 185 -4.19 13.52 18.90
N ALA A 186 -3.28 12.56 18.71
CA ALA A 186 -3.23 11.32 19.53
C ALA A 186 -4.55 10.51 19.54
N GLN A 187 -5.44 10.74 18.59
CA GLN A 187 -6.62 9.89 18.40
C GLN A 187 -6.20 8.53 17.84
N GLU A 188 -6.99 7.51 18.15
CA GLU A 188 -6.77 6.19 17.58
C GLU A 188 -6.78 6.24 16.04
N PRO A 189 -5.87 5.52 15.37
CA PRO A 189 -5.80 5.49 13.92
C PRO A 189 -7.11 4.93 13.35
N GLU A 190 -7.52 5.45 12.22
CA GLU A 190 -8.67 4.91 11.49
C GLU A 190 -8.28 3.64 10.74
N VAL A 191 -9.01 2.55 10.96
CA VAL A 191 -8.84 1.31 10.22
C VAL A 191 -9.93 1.22 9.15
N LEU A 192 -9.52 1.33 7.90
CA LEU A 192 -10.39 1.27 6.73
C LEU A 192 -10.25 -0.13 6.09
N GLU A 193 -11.26 -0.99 6.24
CA GLU A 193 -11.28 -2.32 5.61
C GLU A 193 -12.18 -2.32 4.38
N PHE A 194 -11.71 -2.91 3.28
CA PHE A 194 -12.43 -2.93 2.01
C PHE A 194 -12.05 -4.12 1.12
N ASP A 195 -12.92 -4.40 0.15
CA ASP A 195 -12.70 -5.37 -0.91
C ASP A 195 -12.21 -4.63 -2.17
N ILE A 196 -10.96 -4.88 -2.57
CA ILE A 196 -10.35 -4.20 -3.72
C ILE A 196 -10.83 -4.76 -5.07
N ARG A 197 -11.58 -5.85 -5.07
CA ARG A 197 -12.06 -6.48 -6.30
C ARG A 197 -13.21 -5.73 -6.96
N THR A 198 -13.96 -4.93 -6.20
CA THR A 198 -15.11 -4.19 -6.72
C THR A 198 -14.69 -2.94 -7.50
N ASN A 199 -15.45 -2.62 -8.57
CA ASN A 199 -15.25 -1.38 -9.33
C ASN A 199 -15.69 -0.13 -8.53
N SER A 200 -16.62 -0.26 -7.58
CA SER A 200 -17.08 0.87 -6.74
C SER A 200 -16.04 1.42 -5.78
N ILE A 201 -14.83 0.80 -5.70
CA ILE A 201 -13.72 1.37 -4.93
C ILE A 201 -13.21 2.68 -5.54
N ILE A 202 -13.37 2.86 -6.87
CA ILE A 202 -12.94 4.07 -7.57
C ILE A 202 -13.68 5.27 -6.97
N ASP A 203 -12.91 6.31 -6.63
CA ASP A 203 -13.39 7.53 -5.99
C ASP A 203 -14.06 7.35 -4.62
N SER A 204 -13.97 6.16 -4.01
CA SER A 204 -14.37 5.95 -2.62
C SER A 204 -13.31 6.49 -1.64
N LYS A 205 -13.67 6.55 -0.34
CA LYS A 205 -12.73 6.93 0.72
C LYS A 205 -11.51 5.99 0.84
N TYR A 206 -11.54 4.82 0.22
CA TYR A 206 -10.46 3.83 0.21
C TYR A 206 -9.51 3.98 -0.98
N TYR A 207 -9.86 4.85 -1.94
CA TYR A 207 -9.18 4.91 -3.22
C TYR A 207 -7.82 5.62 -3.15
N TYR A 208 -7.74 6.73 -2.41
CA TYR A 208 -6.53 7.54 -2.33
C TYR A 208 -5.67 7.17 -1.10
N ILE A 209 -4.36 7.14 -1.33
CA ILE A 209 -3.34 6.87 -0.31
C ILE A 209 -2.75 8.19 0.17
N TYR A 210 -2.58 8.30 1.48
CA TYR A 210 -2.02 9.47 2.13
C TYR A 210 -0.69 9.16 2.82
N PRO A 211 0.14 10.18 3.12
CA PRO A 211 1.35 10.03 3.92
C PRO A 211 1.08 9.32 5.25
N ASN A 212 1.99 8.41 5.60
CA ASN A 212 1.94 7.57 6.81
C ASN A 212 0.80 6.52 6.84
N ASP A 213 0.06 6.30 5.73
CA ASP A 213 -0.84 5.15 5.64
C ASP A 213 -0.06 3.84 5.73
N VAL A 214 -0.62 2.86 6.45
CA VAL A 214 -0.13 1.48 6.45
C VAL A 214 -1.16 0.59 5.78
N ILE A 215 -0.79 0.01 4.64
CA ILE A 215 -1.62 -0.93 3.89
C ILE A 215 -1.30 -2.33 4.39
N TYR A 216 -2.27 -3.00 4.96
CA TYR A 216 -2.16 -4.38 5.39
C TYR A 216 -2.92 -5.31 4.46
N VAL A 217 -2.20 -6.30 3.93
CA VAL A 217 -2.76 -7.36 3.10
C VAL A 217 -2.79 -8.66 3.92
N ALA A 218 -3.97 -9.10 4.28
CA ALA A 218 -4.14 -10.35 5.01
C ALA A 218 -3.84 -11.55 4.12
N ARG A 219 -3.37 -12.64 4.71
CA ARG A 219 -3.24 -13.92 4.02
C ARG A 219 -4.58 -14.66 4.00
N THR A 220 -4.92 -15.25 2.87
CA THR A 220 -6.11 -16.09 2.75
C THR A 220 -6.00 -17.33 3.63
N LYS A 221 -7.04 -17.66 4.38
CA LYS A 221 -7.07 -18.84 5.28
C LYS A 221 -6.73 -20.14 4.56
N ASN A 222 -7.11 -20.25 3.31
CA ASN A 222 -6.88 -21.45 2.49
C ASN A 222 -5.51 -21.48 1.80
N SER A 223 -4.62 -20.53 2.07
CA SER A 223 -3.32 -20.42 1.41
C SER A 223 -2.41 -21.65 1.62
N PHE A 224 -2.59 -22.38 2.72
CA PHE A 224 -1.88 -23.64 2.98
C PHE A 224 -2.25 -24.75 2.01
N TYR A 225 -3.46 -24.72 1.46
CA TYR A 225 -3.97 -25.74 0.54
C TYR A 225 -3.87 -25.34 -0.92
N THR A 226 -3.38 -24.13 -1.20
CA THR A 226 -3.29 -23.62 -2.56
C THR A 226 -2.02 -24.15 -3.22
N VAL A 227 -2.19 -24.95 -4.25
CA VAL A 227 -1.08 -25.41 -5.09
C VAL A 227 -0.58 -24.24 -5.92
N GLN A 228 0.58 -23.69 -5.57
CA GLN A 228 1.09 -22.42 -6.12
C GLN A 228 1.78 -22.56 -7.47
N ASN A 229 2.21 -23.80 -7.84
CA ASN A 229 2.90 -24.04 -9.10
C ASN A 229 2.69 -25.49 -9.58
N TYR A 230 3.00 -25.71 -10.85
CA TYR A 230 2.86 -27.03 -11.50
C TYR A 230 3.71 -28.11 -10.82
N ALA A 231 4.90 -27.78 -10.33
CA ALA A 231 5.77 -28.73 -9.64
C ALA A 231 5.18 -29.21 -8.30
N ALA A 232 4.56 -28.31 -7.52
CA ALA A 232 3.85 -28.69 -6.30
C ALA A 232 2.63 -29.58 -6.60
N PHE A 233 1.92 -29.30 -7.69
CA PHE A 233 0.80 -30.11 -8.13
C PHE A 233 1.26 -31.54 -8.54
N THR A 234 2.29 -31.63 -9.38
CA THR A 234 2.83 -32.95 -9.81
C THR A 234 3.40 -33.73 -8.63
N GLY A 235 4.08 -33.08 -7.69
CA GLY A 235 4.56 -33.69 -6.45
C GLY A 235 3.44 -34.27 -5.60
N LEU A 236 2.33 -33.55 -5.48
CA LEU A 236 1.16 -34.01 -4.72
C LEU A 236 0.49 -35.23 -5.38
N VAL A 237 0.36 -35.22 -6.72
CA VAL A 237 -0.20 -36.32 -7.47
C VAL A 237 0.71 -37.57 -7.38
N THR A 238 2.02 -37.40 -7.60
CA THR A 238 2.97 -38.54 -7.55
C THR A 238 3.06 -39.14 -6.15
N SER A 239 3.08 -38.33 -5.08
CA SER A 239 3.09 -38.85 -3.70
C SER A 239 1.80 -39.61 -3.36
N SER A 240 0.63 -39.09 -3.80
CA SER A 240 -0.65 -39.77 -3.60
C SER A 240 -0.73 -41.10 -4.31
N VAL A 241 -0.25 -41.20 -5.56
CA VAL A 241 -0.19 -42.45 -6.33
C VAL A 241 0.79 -43.44 -5.70
N ALA A 242 1.96 -42.97 -5.23
CA ALA A 242 2.94 -43.81 -4.54
C ALA A 242 2.37 -44.41 -3.24
N LEU A 243 1.68 -43.60 -2.45
CA LEU A 243 1.05 -44.05 -1.21
C LEU A 243 -0.04 -45.11 -1.51
N LEU A 244 -0.84 -44.85 -2.51
CA LEU A 244 -1.93 -45.79 -2.92
C LEU A 244 -1.40 -47.14 -3.43
N THR A 245 -0.33 -47.14 -4.22
CA THR A 245 0.34 -48.35 -4.68
C THR A 245 0.99 -49.12 -3.54
N THR A 246 1.60 -48.40 -2.56
CA THR A 246 2.19 -49.05 -1.38
C THR A 246 1.12 -49.75 -0.54
N VAL A 247 -0.01 -49.09 -0.28
CA VAL A 247 -1.14 -49.68 0.46
C VAL A 247 -1.72 -50.89 -0.28
N LEU A 248 -1.91 -50.78 -1.59
CA LEU A 248 -2.44 -51.91 -2.39
C LEU A 248 -1.49 -53.12 -2.38
N ASN A 249 -0.18 -52.90 -2.48
CA ASN A 249 0.81 -53.96 -2.39
C ASN A 249 0.82 -54.61 -1.00
N TYR A 250 0.71 -53.83 0.06
CA TYR A 250 0.63 -54.34 1.43
C TYR A 250 -0.62 -55.19 1.66
N VAL A 251 -1.79 -54.72 1.20
CA VAL A 251 -3.04 -55.47 1.27
C VAL A 251 -2.94 -56.76 0.46
N ALA A 252 -2.39 -56.73 -0.76
CA ALA A 252 -2.19 -57.94 -1.58
C ALA A 252 -1.23 -58.94 -0.94
N TYR A 253 -0.25 -58.46 -0.16
CA TYR A 253 0.68 -59.32 0.58
C TYR A 253 0.01 -60.04 1.76
N ILE A 254 -0.90 -59.34 2.49
CA ILE A 254 -1.62 -59.96 3.65
C ILE A 254 -2.63 -60.99 3.21
N TYR A 255 -3.26 -60.83 2.04
CA TYR A 255 -4.28 -61.75 1.52
C TYR A 255 -3.72 -62.84 0.62
N LYS A 256 -2.42 -63.05 0.60
CA LYS A 256 -1.72 -64.13 -0.08
C LYS A 256 -1.22 -65.15 0.90
#